data_c4188ae9e4eb31fb99da99a2e744eee2
#
_entry.id   c4188ae9e4eb31fb99da99a2e744eee2
#
_cell.length_a   1.000
_cell.length_b   1.000
_cell.length_c   1.000
_cell.angle_alpha   90.00
_cell.angle_beta   90.00
_cell.angle_gamma   90.00
#
_symmetry.space_group_name_H-M   'P 1'
#
loop_
_entity.id
_entity.type
_entity.pdbx_description
1 polymer ?
#
loop_
_entity_poly.entity_id
_entity_poly.type
_entity_poly.pdbx_seq_one_letter_code
_entity_poly.pdbx_strand_id
1 'polypeptide(L)'
;MRNTRALRTYGLFVALTLVVVSSPPAARTSAGTAEPAAPLAVLISCDGEVTVLRKGGVVKGAFGLPLEAGDEIRTGAQAQAEILFDNGNYVSLGAGSAMQVKGSKHEAASSTKPMGDNGFEVAQNFLKLKSPEGTSSIAALRSGRKEAELHALSPQRTRVLSTRPTFVWEFGSPEEELQITIYGENGILWRHTLVGVSQLTYPDAAPPLTPGATYSWTVETTDPLRVPPLRSNAAFFEVITVEEQSKLGVALEKIGDGAASAQSQHVMRASVFFAYNLLDDAVKETEQALALAPENTTLQSILARLYAESGRTDRAAETYGRILDKQ
;
A
#
# COMPACT_ATOMS: atom_id res chain seq x y z
N MET A 1 42.09 48.98 -59.71
CA MET A 1 41.85 50.43 -59.71
C MET A 1 41.49 50.90 -58.34
N ARG A 2 42.34 51.85 -57.89
CA ARG A 2 42.10 52.84 -56.82
C ARG A 2 41.76 52.28 -55.39
N ASN A 3 42.76 52.40 -54.58
CA ASN A 3 43.32 53.52 -53.80
C ASN A 3 42.60 53.73 -52.45
N THR A 4 43.35 53.40 -51.44
CA THR A 4 43.97 54.26 -50.41
C THR A 4 42.95 54.87 -49.39
N ARG A 5 43.13 54.76 -48.15
CA ARG A 5 44.07 55.53 -47.29
C ARG A 5 44.01 55.05 -45.84
N ALA A 6 45.16 54.91 -45.25
CA ALA A 6 45.40 54.75 -43.84
C ALA A 6 45.07 56.04 -43.08
N LEU A 7 44.53 55.87 -41.86
CA LEU A 7 44.64 56.92 -40.84
C LEU A 7 45.10 56.24 -39.55
N ARG A 8 46.29 56.61 -39.14
CA ARG A 8 46.86 56.37 -37.81
C ARG A 8 46.19 57.31 -36.80
N THR A 9 45.63 56.75 -35.72
CA THR A 9 45.32 57.57 -34.55
C THR A 9 45.95 56.90 -33.36
N TYR A 10 46.82 57.65 -32.71
CA TYR A 10 47.45 57.33 -31.43
C TYR A 10 46.43 57.40 -30.32
N GLY A 11 46.19 56.34 -29.57
CA GLY A 11 45.34 56.33 -28.37
C GLY A 11 46.10 55.81 -27.17
N LEU A 12 46.20 56.65 -26.22
CA LEU A 12 46.87 56.62 -24.93
C LEU A 12 46.49 55.38 -24.13
N PHE A 13 47.47 54.51 -23.76
CA PHE A 13 47.28 53.45 -22.82
C PHE A 13 47.29 54.00 -21.39
N VAL A 14 46.13 54.04 -20.75
CA VAL A 14 46.02 54.19 -19.30
C VAL A 14 45.95 52.77 -18.71
N ALA A 15 47.03 52.36 -18.07
CA ALA A 15 47.07 51.09 -17.31
C ALA A 15 46.30 51.25 -16.02
N LEU A 16 45.07 50.66 -15.95
CA LEU A 16 44.28 50.56 -14.75
C LEU A 16 44.71 49.27 -14.04
N THR A 17 45.50 49.40 -13.00
CA THR A 17 45.88 48.28 -12.08
C THR A 17 44.65 47.90 -11.26
N LEU A 18 44.01 46.79 -11.62
CA LEU A 18 42.91 46.17 -10.83
C LEU A 18 43.53 45.37 -9.69
N VAL A 19 43.43 45.92 -8.48
CA VAL A 19 43.80 45.16 -7.26
C VAL A 19 42.68 44.17 -6.98
N VAL A 20 42.91 42.90 -7.31
CA VAL A 20 41.98 41.80 -6.95
C VAL A 20 42.24 41.47 -5.48
N VAL A 21 41.39 41.94 -4.59
CA VAL A 21 41.29 41.47 -3.24
C VAL A 21 40.68 40.10 -3.23
N SER A 22 41.48 39.05 -3.16
CA SER A 22 41.00 37.68 -2.98
C SER A 22 40.53 37.48 -1.54
N SER A 23 39.22 37.55 -1.33
CA SER A 23 38.60 37.07 -0.10
C SER A 23 38.72 35.53 -0.05
N PRO A 24 39.15 34.94 1.08
CA PRO A 24 39.19 33.49 1.20
C PRO A 24 37.77 32.94 1.08
N PRO A 25 37.54 31.78 0.40
CA PRO A 25 36.24 31.17 0.34
C PRO A 25 35.79 30.81 1.76
N ALA A 26 34.68 31.38 2.21
CA ALA A 26 34.03 30.92 3.42
C ALA A 26 33.73 29.42 3.29
N ALA A 27 34.37 28.63 4.13
CA ALA A 27 34.08 27.22 4.26
C ALA A 27 32.58 27.09 4.59
N ARG A 28 31.77 26.75 3.58
CA ARG A 28 30.42 26.29 3.81
C ARG A 28 30.58 24.94 4.51
N THR A 29 30.48 24.93 5.82
CA THR A 29 30.17 23.74 6.58
C THR A 29 28.80 23.28 6.09
N SER A 30 28.77 22.37 5.14
CA SER A 30 27.57 21.60 4.85
C SER A 30 27.25 20.84 6.14
N ALA A 31 26.30 21.35 6.90
CA ALA A 31 25.63 20.53 7.88
C ALA A 31 25.01 19.38 7.06
N GLY A 32 25.70 18.25 7.06
CA GLY A 32 25.17 17.01 6.50
C GLY A 32 23.88 16.77 7.25
N THR A 33 22.76 16.89 6.58
CA THR A 33 21.50 16.28 7.01
C THR A 33 21.84 14.80 7.10
N ALA A 34 22.08 14.32 8.33
CA ALA A 34 22.23 12.90 8.58
C ALA A 34 20.96 12.25 8.04
N GLU A 35 21.14 11.41 7.04
CA GLU A 35 20.06 10.57 6.52
C GLU A 35 19.45 9.84 7.72
N PRO A 36 18.11 9.89 7.92
CA PRO A 36 17.51 9.25 9.07
C PRO A 36 17.93 7.78 9.07
N ALA A 37 18.51 7.32 10.17
CA ALA A 37 18.95 5.95 10.31
C ALA A 37 17.77 5.01 10.01
N ALA A 38 18.02 3.96 9.22
CA ALA A 38 16.99 2.98 8.91
C ALA A 38 16.39 2.43 10.21
N PRO A 39 15.07 2.35 10.33
CA PRO A 39 14.42 1.86 11.54
C PRO A 39 14.80 0.39 11.77
N LEU A 40 15.08 0.03 13.01
CA LEU A 40 15.44 -1.33 13.41
C LEU A 40 14.22 -2.19 13.78
N ALA A 41 13.09 -1.55 14.01
CA ALA A 41 11.84 -2.23 14.33
C ALA A 41 10.64 -1.32 14.03
N VAL A 42 9.44 -1.88 14.12
CA VAL A 42 8.17 -1.15 13.97
C VAL A 42 7.14 -1.69 14.95
N LEU A 43 6.34 -0.79 15.53
CA LEU A 43 5.17 -1.16 16.32
C LEU A 43 4.05 -1.64 15.39
N ILE A 44 3.65 -2.91 15.47
CA ILE A 44 2.59 -3.52 14.66
C ILE A 44 1.28 -3.72 15.42
N SER A 45 1.29 -3.50 16.74
CA SER A 45 0.08 -3.37 17.57
C SER A 45 0.39 -2.52 18.79
N CYS A 46 -0.58 -1.72 19.21
CA CYS A 46 -0.55 -0.94 20.45
C CYS A 46 -1.97 -0.94 21.01
N ASP A 47 -2.13 -1.50 22.19
CA ASP A 47 -3.37 -1.45 22.95
C ASP A 47 -3.11 -0.78 24.29
N GLY A 48 -3.97 0.17 24.67
CA GLY A 48 -3.79 0.99 25.87
C GLY A 48 -2.68 2.04 25.77
N GLU A 49 -2.11 2.43 26.89
CA GLU A 49 -1.08 3.46 26.99
C GLU A 49 0.30 2.88 26.69
N VAL A 50 0.82 3.16 25.49
CA VAL A 50 2.17 2.81 25.08
C VAL A 50 2.97 4.08 24.84
N THR A 51 4.19 4.15 25.39
CA THR A 51 5.10 5.28 25.22
C THR A 51 6.46 4.81 24.73
N VAL A 52 7.10 5.61 23.88
CA VAL A 52 8.46 5.41 23.37
C VAL A 52 9.34 6.55 23.84
N LEU A 53 10.32 6.23 24.66
CA LEU A 53 11.32 7.18 25.10
C LEU A 53 12.45 7.21 24.08
N ARG A 54 12.62 8.34 23.42
CA ARG A 54 13.63 8.57 22.37
C ARG A 54 14.57 9.71 22.78
N LYS A 55 15.78 9.76 22.23
CA LYS A 55 16.69 10.89 22.40
C LYS A 55 16.02 12.18 21.96
N GLY A 56 15.49 12.96 22.86
CA GLY A 56 14.80 14.20 22.56
C GLY A 56 13.37 14.28 23.03
N GLY A 57 12.83 13.23 23.63
CA GLY A 57 11.51 13.28 24.23
C GLY A 57 10.74 11.97 24.31
N VAL A 58 9.50 12.08 24.69
CA VAL A 58 8.53 10.99 24.77
C VAL A 58 7.63 11.05 23.56
N VAL A 59 7.51 9.94 22.84
CA VAL A 59 6.61 9.77 21.69
C VAL A 59 5.50 8.81 22.11
N LYS A 60 4.26 9.13 21.79
CA LYS A 60 3.14 8.20 21.99
C LYS A 60 3.32 7.00 21.06
N GLY A 61 3.26 5.79 21.61
CA GLY A 61 3.24 4.56 20.82
C GLY A 61 2.00 4.52 19.92
N ALA A 62 2.21 4.19 18.66
CA ALA A 62 1.14 4.08 17.68
C ALA A 62 1.47 2.96 16.68
N PHE A 63 0.44 2.35 16.12
CA PHE A 63 0.59 1.40 15.03
C PHE A 63 1.41 2.00 13.88
N GLY A 64 2.40 1.25 13.39
CA GLY A 64 3.28 1.69 12.32
C GLY A 64 4.33 2.73 12.73
N LEU A 65 4.57 2.95 14.03
CA LEU A 65 5.64 3.81 14.52
C LEU A 65 6.98 3.11 14.30
N PRO A 66 7.91 3.71 13.51
CA PRO A 66 9.25 3.17 13.38
C PRO A 66 10.06 3.38 14.66
N LEU A 67 10.83 2.37 15.04
CA LEU A 67 11.67 2.35 16.23
C LEU A 67 13.15 2.38 15.83
N GLU A 68 13.92 3.19 16.54
CA GLU A 68 15.35 3.42 16.30
C GLU A 68 16.20 2.77 17.41
N ALA A 69 17.50 2.62 17.16
CA ALA A 69 18.44 2.16 18.17
C ALA A 69 18.43 3.09 19.39
N GLY A 70 18.24 2.53 20.57
CA GLY A 70 18.21 3.27 21.84
C GLY A 70 16.81 3.71 22.28
N ASP A 71 15.76 3.54 21.44
CA ASP A 71 14.39 3.74 21.89
C ASP A 71 14.04 2.77 23.03
N GLU A 72 13.32 3.26 24.04
CA GLU A 72 12.75 2.43 25.10
C GLU A 72 11.25 2.47 25.02
N ILE A 73 10.63 1.30 24.78
CA ILE A 73 9.19 1.12 24.72
C ILE A 73 8.69 0.78 26.11
N ARG A 74 7.66 1.48 26.59
CA ARG A 74 7.01 1.22 27.88
C ARG A 74 5.52 1.05 27.68
N THR A 75 4.96 0.02 28.30
CA THR A 75 3.53 -0.26 28.35
C THR A 75 2.97 0.11 29.72
N GLY A 76 1.80 0.75 29.76
CA GLY A 76 1.05 1.03 30.98
C GLY A 76 0.50 -0.25 31.64
N ALA A 77 -0.16 -0.09 32.81
CA ALA A 77 -0.65 -1.22 33.61
C ALA A 77 -1.73 -2.09 32.93
N GLN A 78 -2.37 -1.60 31.90
CA GLN A 78 -3.39 -2.32 31.10
C GLN A 78 -3.09 -2.20 29.61
N ALA A 79 -1.82 -2.03 29.23
CA ALA A 79 -1.40 -1.83 27.86
C ALA A 79 -0.58 -3.01 27.34
N GLN A 80 -0.62 -3.20 26.03
CA GLN A 80 0.18 -4.17 25.30
C GLN A 80 0.79 -3.53 24.06
N ALA A 81 1.97 -3.99 23.66
CA ALA A 81 2.60 -3.57 22.43
C ALA A 81 3.23 -4.76 21.72
N GLU A 82 3.16 -4.77 20.41
CA GLU A 82 3.77 -5.80 19.58
C GLU A 82 4.72 -5.17 18.58
N ILE A 83 5.90 -5.74 18.47
CA ILE A 83 7.05 -5.17 17.79
C ILE A 83 7.60 -6.18 16.80
N LEU A 84 7.78 -5.75 15.55
CA LEU A 84 8.47 -6.49 14.50
C LEU A 84 9.83 -5.84 14.25
N PHE A 85 10.90 -6.62 14.37
CA PHE A 85 12.29 -6.18 14.16
C PHE A 85 12.74 -6.40 12.71
N ASP A 86 13.78 -5.67 12.30
CA ASP A 86 14.41 -5.72 10.98
C ASP A 86 14.96 -7.11 10.61
N ASN A 87 15.33 -7.92 11.60
CA ASN A 87 15.76 -9.31 11.44
C ASN A 87 14.59 -10.32 11.39
N GLY A 88 13.34 -9.84 11.30
CA GLY A 88 12.11 -10.65 11.31
C GLY A 88 11.68 -11.17 12.69
N ASN A 89 12.42 -10.86 13.75
CA ASN A 89 12.02 -11.23 15.11
C ASN A 89 10.75 -10.44 15.52
N TYR A 90 9.90 -11.12 16.25
CA TYR A 90 8.68 -10.58 16.81
C TYR A 90 8.71 -10.64 18.34
N VAL A 91 8.29 -9.56 18.98
CA VAL A 91 8.24 -9.45 20.44
C VAL A 91 6.90 -8.87 20.87
N SER A 92 6.24 -9.52 21.84
CA SER A 92 5.07 -9.00 22.52
C SER A 92 5.46 -8.50 23.91
N LEU A 93 5.07 -7.27 24.22
CA LEU A 93 5.21 -6.64 25.52
C LEU A 93 3.85 -6.60 26.21
N GLY A 94 3.73 -7.31 27.35
CA GLY A 94 2.55 -7.25 28.19
C GLY A 94 2.48 -5.98 29.03
N ALA A 95 1.47 -5.91 29.89
CA ALA A 95 1.22 -4.79 30.79
C ALA A 95 2.41 -4.48 31.72
N GLY A 96 2.68 -3.20 31.93
CA GLY A 96 3.74 -2.72 32.83
C GLY A 96 5.16 -3.11 32.43
N SER A 97 5.39 -3.45 31.17
CA SER A 97 6.67 -3.90 30.65
C SER A 97 7.49 -2.72 30.07
N ALA A 98 8.81 -2.88 30.04
CA ALA A 98 9.70 -1.98 29.35
C ALA A 98 10.74 -2.77 28.57
N MET A 99 11.07 -2.28 27.35
CA MET A 99 12.08 -2.87 26.50
C MET A 99 12.86 -1.81 25.74
N GLN A 100 14.18 -1.96 25.67
CA GLN A 100 15.04 -1.08 24.89
C GLN A 100 15.40 -1.72 23.55
N VAL A 101 15.28 -0.96 22.46
CA VAL A 101 15.74 -1.36 21.11
C VAL A 101 17.28 -1.29 21.04
N LYS A 102 17.94 -2.45 21.03
CA LYS A 102 19.42 -2.60 21.07
C LYS A 102 19.95 -3.18 19.77
N GLY A 103 19.79 -2.50 18.63
CA GLY A 103 20.33 -2.99 17.36
C GLY A 103 19.72 -4.34 16.91
N SER A 104 20.16 -4.84 15.75
CA SER A 104 19.64 -6.05 15.08
C SER A 104 19.91 -7.40 15.78
N LYS A 105 20.54 -7.42 16.95
CA LYS A 105 20.82 -8.63 17.73
C LYS A 105 19.91 -8.80 18.95
N HIS A 106 18.62 -8.47 18.81
CA HIS A 106 17.66 -8.77 19.87
C HIS A 106 17.31 -10.26 19.84
N GLU A 107 18.05 -11.05 20.59
CA GLU A 107 17.64 -12.37 21.05
C GLU A 107 16.74 -12.16 22.26
N ALA A 108 15.47 -11.87 22.05
CA ALA A 108 14.50 -12.05 23.13
C ALA A 108 14.34 -13.56 23.39
N ALA A 109 14.26 -13.97 24.65
CA ALA A 109 14.11 -15.37 25.06
C ALA A 109 12.83 -16.05 24.49
N SER A 110 12.00 -15.33 23.78
CA SER A 110 10.79 -15.79 23.08
C SER A 110 10.60 -15.00 21.78
N SER A 111 11.59 -15.02 20.87
CA SER A 111 11.41 -14.42 19.55
C SER A 111 10.96 -15.48 18.55
N THR A 112 9.83 -15.23 17.89
CA THR A 112 9.37 -15.98 16.72
C THR A 112 9.63 -15.14 15.47
N LYS A 113 9.79 -15.79 14.31
CA LYS A 113 9.91 -15.12 13.01
C LYS A 113 8.67 -15.41 12.16
N PRO A 114 7.52 -14.80 12.49
CA PRO A 114 6.25 -15.16 11.87
C PRO A 114 6.18 -14.91 10.37
N MET A 115 7.02 -14.02 9.84
CA MET A 115 7.05 -13.69 8.41
C MET A 115 8.35 -14.12 7.72
N GLY A 116 9.23 -14.86 8.41
CA GLY A 116 10.55 -15.21 7.90
C GLY A 116 11.52 -14.01 7.90
N ASP A 117 12.67 -14.17 7.21
CA ASP A 117 13.75 -13.18 7.25
C ASP A 117 13.39 -11.86 6.51
N ASN A 118 12.48 -11.89 5.54
CA ASN A 118 12.03 -10.71 4.79
C ASN A 118 10.79 -10.03 5.38
N GLY A 119 10.28 -10.53 6.52
CA GLY A 119 9.00 -10.09 7.08
C GLY A 119 8.97 -8.61 7.42
N PHE A 120 10.06 -8.06 7.87
CA PHE A 120 10.16 -6.64 8.19
C PHE A 120 10.04 -5.74 6.95
N GLU A 121 10.73 -6.08 5.85
CA GLU A 121 10.64 -5.34 4.59
C GLU A 121 9.22 -5.39 4.02
N VAL A 122 8.60 -6.57 4.04
CA VAL A 122 7.21 -6.77 3.60
C VAL A 122 6.25 -5.91 4.42
N ALA A 123 6.37 -5.94 5.76
CA ALA A 123 5.55 -5.12 6.65
C ALA A 123 5.81 -3.62 6.44
N GLN A 124 7.06 -3.19 6.30
CA GLN A 124 7.38 -1.79 6.02
C GLN A 124 6.78 -1.28 4.71
N ASN A 125 6.85 -2.06 3.64
CA ASN A 125 6.27 -1.68 2.36
C ASN A 125 4.75 -1.53 2.46
N PHE A 126 4.08 -2.42 3.19
CA PHE A 126 2.66 -2.30 3.51
C PHE A 126 2.36 -1.03 4.33
N LEU A 127 3.14 -0.76 5.37
CA LEU A 127 2.96 0.42 6.22
C LEU A 127 3.23 1.76 5.51
N LYS A 128 4.03 1.77 4.44
CA LYS A 128 4.21 2.97 3.59
C LYS A 128 2.93 3.43 2.92
N LEU A 129 1.94 2.54 2.76
CA LEU A 129 0.62 2.90 2.23
C LEU A 129 -0.12 3.94 3.08
N LYS A 130 0.24 4.12 4.35
CA LYS A 130 -0.32 5.15 5.22
C LYS A 130 -0.01 6.58 4.78
N SER A 131 1.09 6.78 4.01
CA SER A 131 1.52 8.10 3.59
C SER A 131 0.61 8.65 2.49
N PRO A 132 0.17 9.92 2.61
CA PRO A 132 -0.71 10.55 1.64
C PRO A 132 0.00 10.96 0.34
N GLU A 133 1.23 10.51 0.10
CA GLU A 133 1.96 10.79 -1.14
C GLU A 133 1.16 10.25 -2.33
N GLY A 134 0.55 11.15 -3.09
CA GLY A 134 -0.35 10.84 -4.21
C GLY A 134 -1.82 11.20 -3.97
N THR A 135 -2.18 11.80 -2.84
CA THR A 135 -3.56 12.22 -2.52
C THR A 135 -4.06 13.44 -3.32
N SER A 136 -3.27 13.96 -4.26
CA SER A 136 -3.74 14.98 -5.24
C SER A 136 -5.01 14.54 -6.00
N SER A 137 -5.37 13.27 -5.90
CA SER A 137 -6.54 12.68 -6.56
C SER A 137 -7.80 12.59 -5.70
N ILE A 138 -7.77 12.93 -4.39
CA ILE A 138 -8.98 12.82 -3.53
C ILE A 138 -10.08 13.76 -4.04
N ALA A 139 -9.72 14.93 -4.54
CA ALA A 139 -10.68 15.85 -5.16
C ALA A 139 -11.26 15.28 -6.47
N ALA A 140 -10.47 14.54 -7.24
CA ALA A 140 -10.91 13.86 -8.47
C ALA A 140 -11.77 12.63 -8.16
N LEU A 141 -11.55 11.95 -7.02
CA LEU A 141 -12.37 10.82 -6.56
C LEU A 141 -13.79 11.25 -6.15
N ARG A 142 -13.99 12.52 -5.79
CA ARG A 142 -15.30 13.09 -5.43
C ARG A 142 -16.13 13.57 -6.63
N SER A 143 -15.58 13.54 -7.86
CA SER A 143 -16.33 13.98 -9.04
C SER A 143 -17.40 12.96 -9.42
N GLY A 144 -18.57 13.22 -8.92
CA GLY A 144 -19.90 12.85 -9.35
C GLY A 144 -20.08 11.55 -10.14
N ARG A 145 -20.53 10.52 -9.43
CA ARG A 145 -21.16 9.36 -10.04
C ARG A 145 -22.39 9.81 -10.83
N LYS A 146 -22.41 9.55 -12.13
CA LYS A 146 -23.62 9.66 -12.93
C LYS A 146 -24.51 8.43 -12.65
N GLU A 147 -25.78 8.68 -12.37
CA GLU A 147 -26.82 7.65 -12.18
C GLU A 147 -26.92 6.75 -13.41
N ALA A 148 -26.44 5.58 -13.43
CA ALA A 148 -26.50 4.53 -14.44
C ALA A 148 -25.13 4.12 -15.02
N GLU A 149 -24.12 4.06 -14.17
CA GLU A 149 -22.84 3.49 -14.59
C GLU A 149 -22.75 2.04 -14.14
N LEU A 150 -22.21 1.19 -14.99
CA LEU A 150 -21.89 -0.20 -14.71
C LEU A 150 -20.39 -0.29 -14.45
N HIS A 151 -19.99 -0.74 -13.26
CA HIS A 151 -18.60 -0.79 -12.85
C HIS A 151 -18.14 -2.20 -12.49
N ALA A 152 -17.10 -2.68 -13.15
CA ALA A 152 -16.37 -3.87 -12.71
C ALA A 152 -15.51 -3.50 -11.49
N LEU A 153 -15.71 -4.20 -10.35
CA LEU A 153 -15.07 -3.87 -9.08
C LEU A 153 -13.95 -4.84 -8.68
N SER A 154 -14.17 -6.15 -8.84
CA SER A 154 -13.22 -7.19 -8.41
C SER A 154 -13.39 -8.46 -9.25
N PRO A 155 -12.27 -9.12 -9.65
CA PRO A 155 -10.89 -8.71 -9.48
C PRO A 155 -10.48 -7.60 -10.48
N GLN A 156 -9.77 -6.58 -9.99
CA GLN A 156 -9.26 -5.48 -10.82
C GLN A 156 -7.88 -5.03 -10.34
N ARG A 157 -6.90 -4.93 -11.26
CA ARG A 157 -5.49 -4.55 -10.99
C ARG A 157 -4.85 -5.39 -9.89
N THR A 158 -5.29 -6.62 -9.75
CA THR A 158 -4.88 -7.55 -8.70
C THR A 158 -4.50 -8.90 -9.27
N ARG A 159 -3.85 -9.71 -8.46
CA ARG A 159 -3.72 -11.14 -8.68
C ARG A 159 -4.78 -11.87 -7.85
N VAL A 160 -5.10 -13.09 -8.22
CA VAL A 160 -6.06 -13.94 -7.52
C VAL A 160 -5.44 -15.30 -7.20
N LEU A 161 -5.81 -15.87 -6.06
CA LEU A 161 -5.35 -17.19 -5.63
C LEU A 161 -6.06 -18.32 -6.37
N SER A 162 -7.34 -18.14 -6.63
CA SER A 162 -8.20 -19.17 -7.17
C SER A 162 -8.21 -19.14 -8.70
N THR A 163 -8.17 -20.32 -9.33
CA THR A 163 -8.50 -20.49 -10.74
C THR A 163 -9.99 -20.30 -11.02
N ARG A 164 -10.78 -20.04 -9.95
CA ARG A 164 -12.22 -19.77 -9.99
C ARG A 164 -12.53 -18.59 -9.10
N PRO A 165 -12.12 -17.35 -9.50
CA PRO A 165 -12.35 -16.15 -8.70
C PRO A 165 -13.83 -15.77 -8.69
N THR A 166 -14.21 -14.94 -7.71
CA THR A 166 -15.51 -14.29 -7.68
C THR A 166 -15.40 -12.93 -8.35
N PHE A 167 -16.21 -12.69 -9.38
CA PHE A 167 -16.37 -11.40 -10.04
C PHE A 167 -17.43 -10.58 -9.31
N VAL A 168 -17.15 -9.31 -9.06
CA VAL A 168 -18.04 -8.37 -8.39
C VAL A 168 -18.16 -7.11 -9.23
N TRP A 169 -19.38 -6.64 -9.43
CA TRP A 169 -19.67 -5.41 -10.17
C TRP A 169 -20.74 -4.61 -9.45
N GLU A 170 -20.87 -3.36 -9.84
CA GLU A 170 -21.90 -2.48 -9.36
C GLU A 170 -22.71 -1.95 -10.52
N PHE A 171 -24.04 -1.97 -10.35
CA PHE A 171 -24.98 -1.49 -11.34
C PHE A 171 -26.25 -0.95 -10.68
N GLY A 172 -26.72 0.21 -11.14
CA GLY A 172 -27.88 0.89 -10.56
C GLY A 172 -29.24 0.28 -10.89
N SER A 173 -29.30 -0.70 -11.84
CA SER A 173 -30.56 -1.32 -12.30
C SER A 173 -30.51 -2.84 -12.13
N PRO A 174 -30.78 -3.37 -10.94
CA PRO A 174 -30.60 -4.80 -10.64
C PRO A 174 -31.53 -5.72 -11.45
N GLU A 175 -32.64 -5.23 -11.93
CA GLU A 175 -33.62 -6.01 -12.74
C GLU A 175 -33.16 -6.25 -14.19
N GLU A 176 -32.14 -5.52 -14.64
CA GLU A 176 -31.69 -5.59 -16.03
C GLU A 176 -30.80 -6.82 -16.25
N GLU A 177 -31.00 -7.48 -17.39
CA GLU A 177 -30.17 -8.62 -17.78
C GLU A 177 -28.79 -8.15 -18.19
N LEU A 178 -27.76 -8.80 -17.64
CA LEU A 178 -26.36 -8.51 -17.85
C LEU A 178 -25.63 -9.70 -18.47
N GLN A 179 -24.61 -9.43 -19.28
CA GLN A 179 -23.69 -10.44 -19.78
C GLN A 179 -22.28 -10.14 -19.25
N ILE A 180 -21.71 -11.08 -18.47
CA ILE A 180 -20.30 -11.08 -18.12
C ILE A 180 -19.52 -11.77 -19.24
N THR A 181 -18.38 -11.18 -19.63
CA THR A 181 -17.47 -11.76 -20.63
C THR A 181 -16.06 -11.77 -20.04
N ILE A 182 -15.41 -12.93 -20.08
CA ILE A 182 -14.01 -13.13 -19.67
C ILE A 182 -13.16 -13.36 -20.89
N TYR A 183 -12.05 -12.65 -20.98
CA TYR A 183 -11.10 -12.69 -22.09
C TYR A 183 -9.78 -13.26 -21.59
N GLY A 184 -9.22 -14.20 -22.33
CA GLY A 184 -7.86 -14.69 -22.20
C GLY A 184 -6.99 -14.20 -23.36
N GLU A 185 -5.80 -14.74 -23.49
CA GLU A 185 -4.82 -14.38 -24.52
C GLU A 185 -5.38 -14.50 -25.95
N ASN A 186 -6.18 -15.52 -26.21
CA ASN A 186 -6.73 -15.83 -27.55
C ASN A 186 -8.13 -15.22 -27.77
N GLY A 187 -8.55 -14.25 -26.98
CA GLY A 187 -9.85 -13.61 -27.08
C GLY A 187 -10.84 -14.11 -26.02
N ILE A 188 -12.12 -14.24 -26.39
CA ILE A 188 -13.17 -14.60 -25.45
C ILE A 188 -12.98 -16.04 -24.97
N LEU A 189 -12.79 -16.17 -23.64
CA LEU A 189 -12.69 -17.47 -22.99
C LEU A 189 -14.06 -17.99 -22.57
N TRP A 190 -14.93 -17.11 -22.03
CA TRP A 190 -16.22 -17.51 -21.49
C TRP A 190 -17.18 -16.33 -21.41
N ARG A 191 -18.48 -16.63 -21.57
CA ARG A 191 -19.58 -15.69 -21.41
C ARG A 191 -20.72 -16.29 -20.61
N HIS A 192 -21.39 -15.46 -19.85
CA HIS A 192 -22.58 -15.88 -19.12
C HIS A 192 -23.55 -14.73 -18.94
N THR A 193 -24.84 -15.03 -19.10
CA THR A 193 -25.94 -14.07 -18.92
C THR A 193 -26.55 -14.29 -17.53
N LEU A 194 -26.91 -13.19 -16.84
CA LEU A 194 -27.40 -13.20 -15.47
C LEU A 194 -28.33 -12.01 -15.20
N VAL A 195 -29.21 -12.16 -14.23
CA VAL A 195 -30.17 -11.14 -13.78
C VAL A 195 -30.18 -11.09 -12.26
N GLY A 196 -30.33 -9.91 -11.69
CA GLY A 196 -30.60 -9.75 -10.26
C GLY A 196 -29.40 -10.00 -9.33
N VAL A 197 -28.18 -10.08 -9.87
CA VAL A 197 -26.98 -10.34 -9.08
C VAL A 197 -25.90 -9.29 -9.36
N SER A 198 -25.09 -9.01 -8.35
CA SER A 198 -23.93 -8.11 -8.41
C SER A 198 -22.60 -8.83 -8.27
N GLN A 199 -22.65 -10.16 -8.19
CA GLN A 199 -21.44 -11.01 -8.11
C GLN A 199 -21.68 -12.37 -8.73
N LEU A 200 -20.59 -12.99 -9.20
CA LEU A 200 -20.61 -14.34 -9.75
C LEU A 200 -19.28 -15.04 -9.45
N THR A 201 -19.32 -16.17 -8.76
CA THR A 201 -18.15 -17.05 -8.68
C THR A 201 -18.03 -17.79 -10.01
N TYR A 202 -16.83 -17.77 -10.59
CA TYR A 202 -16.53 -18.45 -11.86
C TYR A 202 -16.90 -19.92 -11.77
N PRO A 203 -17.88 -20.41 -12.56
CA PRO A 203 -18.51 -21.71 -12.32
C PRO A 203 -17.62 -22.88 -12.70
N ASP A 204 -17.87 -24.04 -12.06
CA ASP A 204 -17.14 -25.28 -12.35
C ASP A 204 -17.33 -25.78 -13.77
N ALA A 205 -18.45 -25.50 -14.38
CA ALA A 205 -18.74 -25.86 -15.77
C ALA A 205 -17.91 -25.05 -16.80
N ALA A 206 -17.34 -23.91 -16.40
CA ALA A 206 -16.46 -23.11 -17.26
C ALA A 206 -15.03 -23.66 -17.25
N PRO A 207 -14.23 -23.46 -18.33
CA PRO A 207 -12.83 -23.86 -18.36
C PRO A 207 -12.06 -23.21 -17.21
N PRO A 208 -11.26 -23.95 -16.41
CA PRO A 208 -10.51 -23.34 -15.30
C PRO A 208 -9.50 -22.33 -15.83
N LEU A 209 -9.27 -21.24 -15.08
CA LEU A 209 -8.24 -20.27 -15.40
C LEU A 209 -6.86 -20.88 -15.14
N THR A 210 -5.90 -20.54 -15.97
CA THR A 210 -4.53 -21.09 -15.91
C THR A 210 -3.68 -20.28 -14.92
N PRO A 211 -3.00 -20.89 -13.93
CA PRO A 211 -2.04 -20.22 -13.09
C PRO A 211 -0.94 -19.52 -13.90
N GLY A 212 -0.59 -18.29 -13.53
CA GLY A 212 0.39 -17.43 -14.20
C GLY A 212 -0.15 -16.70 -15.43
N ALA A 213 -1.41 -16.94 -15.82
CA ALA A 213 -2.00 -16.24 -16.96
C ALA A 213 -2.76 -14.99 -16.55
N THR A 214 -2.76 -13.99 -17.45
CA THR A 214 -3.49 -12.73 -17.31
C THR A 214 -4.82 -12.79 -18.04
N TYR A 215 -5.84 -12.22 -17.44
CA TYR A 215 -7.21 -12.16 -17.96
C TYR A 215 -7.75 -10.75 -17.87
N SER A 216 -8.76 -10.47 -18.70
CA SER A 216 -9.62 -9.31 -18.50
C SER A 216 -11.08 -9.71 -18.54
N TRP A 217 -11.94 -8.88 -17.98
CA TRP A 217 -13.37 -9.11 -17.97
C TRP A 217 -14.16 -7.81 -18.03
N THR A 218 -15.38 -7.94 -18.52
CA THR A 218 -16.36 -6.85 -18.60
C THR A 218 -17.75 -7.38 -18.30
N VAL A 219 -18.62 -6.48 -17.89
CA VAL A 219 -20.08 -6.72 -17.83
C VAL A 219 -20.76 -5.72 -18.73
N GLU A 220 -21.79 -6.13 -19.45
CA GLU A 220 -22.59 -5.26 -20.32
C GLU A 220 -24.07 -5.62 -20.26
N THR A 221 -24.94 -4.63 -20.53
CA THR A 221 -26.39 -4.85 -20.64
C THR A 221 -26.72 -5.59 -21.94
N THR A 222 -27.75 -6.46 -21.90
CA THR A 222 -28.19 -7.23 -23.07
C THR A 222 -29.48 -6.69 -23.70
N ASP A 223 -30.06 -5.59 -23.16
CA ASP A 223 -31.27 -4.97 -23.71
C ASP A 223 -31.04 -4.51 -25.17
N PRO A 224 -31.74 -5.10 -26.14
CA PRO A 224 -31.61 -4.75 -27.56
C PRO A 224 -32.08 -3.33 -27.88
N LEU A 225 -32.85 -2.71 -27.00
CA LEU A 225 -33.32 -1.32 -27.16
C LEU A 225 -32.28 -0.29 -26.71
N ARG A 226 -31.30 -0.72 -25.95
CA ARG A 226 -30.17 0.13 -25.49
C ARG A 226 -29.00 0.06 -26.48
N VAL A 227 -28.91 1.07 -27.33
CA VAL A 227 -27.84 1.18 -28.35
C VAL A 227 -27.10 2.49 -28.18
N PRO A 228 -25.78 2.48 -27.86
CA PRO A 228 -24.98 1.29 -27.54
C PRO A 228 -25.33 0.67 -26.18
N PRO A 229 -25.02 -0.61 -25.97
CA PRO A 229 -25.19 -1.24 -24.66
C PRO A 229 -24.33 -0.55 -23.60
N LEU A 230 -24.81 -0.46 -22.37
CA LEU A 230 -24.01 0.02 -21.27
C LEU A 230 -22.98 -1.06 -20.91
N ARG A 231 -21.73 -0.66 -20.85
CA ARG A 231 -20.61 -1.57 -20.59
C ARG A 231 -19.71 -1.04 -19.48
N SER A 232 -19.28 -1.94 -18.60
CA SER A 232 -18.32 -1.61 -17.55
C SER A 232 -16.94 -1.26 -18.14
N ASN A 233 -16.08 -0.65 -17.31
CA ASN A 233 -14.65 -0.65 -17.55
C ASN A 233 -14.13 -2.08 -17.75
N ALA A 234 -13.09 -2.25 -18.56
CA ALA A 234 -12.35 -3.52 -18.60
C ALA A 234 -11.51 -3.65 -17.34
N ALA A 235 -11.70 -4.74 -16.60
CA ALA A 235 -10.93 -5.05 -15.40
C ALA A 235 -9.93 -6.17 -15.71
N PHE A 236 -8.71 -6.03 -15.22
CA PHE A 236 -7.60 -6.94 -15.49
C PHE A 236 -7.12 -7.60 -14.20
N PHE A 237 -6.79 -8.89 -14.30
CA PHE A 237 -6.23 -9.66 -13.20
C PHE A 237 -5.32 -10.78 -13.72
N GLU A 238 -4.51 -11.33 -12.82
CA GLU A 238 -3.63 -12.47 -13.07
C GLU A 238 -3.90 -13.57 -12.06
N VAL A 239 -3.86 -14.82 -12.45
CA VAL A 239 -3.89 -15.95 -11.51
C VAL A 239 -2.47 -16.21 -11.03
N ILE A 240 -2.25 -16.21 -9.70
CA ILE A 240 -0.93 -16.50 -9.12
C ILE A 240 -0.39 -17.86 -9.60
N THR A 241 0.92 -17.99 -9.79
CA THR A 241 1.54 -19.25 -10.18
C THR A 241 1.48 -20.28 -9.04
N VAL A 242 1.55 -21.56 -9.39
CA VAL A 242 1.55 -22.66 -8.39
C VAL A 242 2.75 -22.56 -7.44
N GLU A 243 3.92 -22.14 -7.95
CA GLU A 243 5.11 -21.97 -7.14
C GLU A 243 4.93 -20.84 -6.10
N GLU A 244 4.41 -19.69 -6.54
CA GLU A 244 4.15 -18.57 -5.66
C GLU A 244 3.04 -18.88 -4.63
N GLN A 245 2.00 -19.62 -5.05
CA GLN A 245 0.95 -20.08 -4.14
C GLN A 245 1.52 -20.97 -3.02
N SER A 246 2.46 -21.87 -3.37
CA SER A 246 3.13 -22.70 -2.38
C SER A 246 3.97 -21.87 -1.40
N LYS A 247 4.75 -20.90 -1.89
CA LYS A 247 5.54 -19.99 -1.05
C LYS A 247 4.65 -19.15 -0.12
N LEU A 248 3.55 -18.64 -0.66
CA LEU A 248 2.54 -17.90 0.09
C LEU A 248 1.94 -18.74 1.21
N GLY A 249 1.55 -20.00 0.92
CA GLY A 249 1.01 -20.94 1.91
C GLY A 249 1.93 -21.11 3.10
N VAL A 250 3.23 -21.37 2.84
CA VAL A 250 4.25 -21.48 3.91
C VAL A 250 4.38 -20.19 4.74
N ALA A 251 4.31 -19.02 4.09
CA ALA A 251 4.39 -17.75 4.81
C ALA A 251 3.17 -17.52 5.72
N LEU A 252 1.97 -17.86 5.24
CA LEU A 252 0.73 -17.70 5.99
C LEU A 252 0.63 -18.68 7.19
N GLU A 253 1.11 -19.93 7.03
CA GLU A 253 1.18 -20.91 8.12
C GLU A 253 2.07 -20.41 9.25
N LYS A 254 3.26 -19.89 8.95
CA LYS A 254 4.18 -19.34 9.95
C LYS A 254 3.58 -18.19 10.76
N ILE A 255 2.72 -17.36 10.15
CA ILE A 255 2.01 -16.28 10.85
C ILE A 255 0.98 -16.88 11.83
N GLY A 256 0.28 -17.96 11.43
CA GLY A 256 -0.70 -18.63 12.27
C GLY A 256 -0.11 -19.31 13.50
N ASP A 257 1.11 -19.83 13.40
CA ASP A 257 1.81 -20.52 14.50
C ASP A 257 2.45 -19.56 15.52
N GLY A 258 2.42 -18.25 15.26
CA GLY A 258 3.04 -17.25 16.13
C GLY A 258 2.19 -16.90 17.35
N ALA A 259 2.86 -16.39 18.42
CA ALA A 259 2.19 -15.87 19.63
C ALA A 259 1.60 -14.45 19.44
N ALA A 260 1.46 -13.99 18.18
CA ALA A 260 0.95 -12.67 17.84
C ALA A 260 -0.55 -12.54 18.14
N SER A 261 -1.01 -11.35 18.55
CA SER A 261 -2.43 -11.04 18.66
C SER A 261 -3.16 -11.23 17.33
N ALA A 262 -4.48 -11.46 17.39
CA ALA A 262 -5.30 -11.58 16.18
C ALA A 262 -5.15 -10.37 15.25
N GLN A 263 -5.09 -9.15 15.80
CA GLN A 263 -4.87 -7.94 15.03
C GLN A 263 -3.55 -7.98 14.27
N SER A 264 -2.44 -8.32 14.95
CA SER A 264 -1.12 -8.40 14.32
C SER A 264 -1.03 -9.52 13.30
N GLN A 265 -1.70 -10.66 13.54
CA GLN A 265 -1.77 -11.72 12.54
C GLN A 265 -2.46 -11.24 11.26
N HIS A 266 -3.59 -10.52 11.37
CA HIS A 266 -4.27 -9.94 10.21
C HIS A 266 -3.40 -8.91 9.49
N VAL A 267 -2.69 -8.03 10.21
CA VAL A 267 -1.75 -7.06 9.62
C VAL A 267 -0.62 -7.76 8.87
N MET A 268 -0.02 -8.78 9.47
CA MET A 268 1.06 -9.55 8.83
C MET A 268 0.56 -10.28 7.58
N ARG A 269 -0.62 -10.90 7.63
CA ARG A 269 -1.24 -11.55 6.46
C ARG A 269 -1.55 -10.54 5.36
N ALA A 270 -2.14 -9.38 5.72
CA ALA A 270 -2.38 -8.30 4.76
C ALA A 270 -1.10 -7.84 4.08
N SER A 271 -0.01 -7.70 4.84
CA SER A 271 1.31 -7.32 4.31
C SER A 271 1.85 -8.34 3.31
N VAL A 272 1.70 -9.64 3.62
CA VAL A 272 2.12 -10.72 2.73
C VAL A 272 1.26 -10.73 1.47
N PHE A 273 -0.07 -10.67 1.58
CA PHE A 273 -0.95 -10.60 0.41
C PHE A 273 -0.63 -9.39 -0.47
N PHE A 274 -0.39 -8.22 0.12
CA PHE A 274 0.02 -7.02 -0.61
C PHE A 274 1.33 -7.23 -1.37
N ALA A 275 2.35 -7.87 -0.77
CA ALA A 275 3.62 -8.16 -1.43
C ALA A 275 3.48 -9.07 -2.67
N TYR A 276 2.46 -9.92 -2.69
CA TYR A 276 2.12 -10.76 -3.85
C TYR A 276 1.12 -10.09 -4.81
N ASN A 277 0.76 -8.82 -4.59
CA ASN A 277 -0.27 -8.09 -5.34
C ASN A 277 -1.65 -8.76 -5.29
N LEU A 278 -1.96 -9.48 -4.21
CA LEU A 278 -3.26 -10.08 -3.92
C LEU A 278 -4.12 -9.03 -3.16
N LEU A 279 -4.51 -7.97 -3.88
CA LEU A 279 -5.08 -6.77 -3.25
C LEU A 279 -6.42 -7.03 -2.56
N ASP A 280 -7.25 -7.91 -3.10
CA ASP A 280 -8.55 -8.24 -2.50
C ASP A 280 -8.40 -9.00 -1.19
N ASP A 281 -7.41 -9.90 -1.11
CA ASP A 281 -7.07 -10.62 0.12
C ASP A 281 -6.42 -9.66 1.14
N ALA A 282 -5.54 -8.75 0.70
CA ALA A 282 -4.95 -7.73 1.54
C ALA A 282 -6.01 -6.77 2.11
N VAL A 283 -7.00 -6.36 1.32
CA VAL A 283 -8.17 -5.57 1.78
C VAL A 283 -8.91 -6.32 2.87
N LYS A 284 -9.29 -7.59 2.62
CA LYS A 284 -10.04 -8.42 3.57
C LYS A 284 -9.32 -8.55 4.91
N GLU A 285 -8.03 -8.84 4.90
CA GLU A 285 -7.24 -8.96 6.12
C GLU A 285 -7.10 -7.60 6.84
N THR A 286 -6.98 -6.50 6.09
CA THR A 286 -6.94 -5.15 6.69
C THR A 286 -8.28 -4.78 7.32
N GLU A 287 -9.40 -5.14 6.70
CA GLU A 287 -10.74 -4.96 7.27
C GLU A 287 -10.90 -5.76 8.58
N GLN A 288 -10.38 -7.00 8.64
CA GLN A 288 -10.39 -7.80 9.88
C GLN A 288 -9.51 -7.17 10.98
N ALA A 289 -8.32 -6.69 10.63
CA ALA A 289 -7.48 -5.97 11.58
C ALA A 289 -8.16 -4.69 12.10
N LEU A 290 -8.84 -3.96 11.22
CA LEU A 290 -9.57 -2.74 11.56
C LEU A 290 -10.81 -3.02 12.42
N ALA A 291 -11.49 -4.16 12.23
CA ALA A 291 -12.62 -4.57 13.08
C ALA A 291 -12.19 -4.77 14.54
N LEU A 292 -10.94 -5.19 14.77
CA LEU A 292 -10.36 -5.33 16.12
C LEU A 292 -9.85 -4.00 16.69
N ALA A 293 -9.57 -3.01 15.84
CA ALA A 293 -9.08 -1.68 16.24
C ALA A 293 -9.73 -0.56 15.38
N PRO A 294 -11.04 -0.32 15.52
CA PRO A 294 -11.81 0.54 14.60
C PRO A 294 -11.35 2.01 14.58
N GLU A 295 -10.72 2.47 15.66
CA GLU A 295 -10.20 3.85 15.76
C GLU A 295 -8.76 4.00 15.24
N ASN A 296 -8.16 2.94 14.69
CA ASN A 296 -6.80 2.99 14.17
C ASN A 296 -6.77 3.72 12.82
N THR A 297 -6.47 5.02 12.85
CA THR A 297 -6.43 5.90 11.67
C THR A 297 -5.37 5.47 10.65
N THR A 298 -4.27 4.84 11.10
CA THR A 298 -3.24 4.30 10.21
C THR A 298 -3.77 3.13 9.40
N LEU A 299 -4.48 2.18 10.03
CA LEU A 299 -5.13 1.07 9.31
C LEU A 299 -6.24 1.58 8.37
N GLN A 300 -7.01 2.59 8.79
CA GLN A 300 -8.01 3.23 7.92
C GLN A 300 -7.35 3.84 6.68
N SER A 301 -6.20 4.52 6.83
CA SER A 301 -5.45 5.11 5.70
C SER A 301 -4.89 4.04 4.76
N ILE A 302 -4.37 2.94 5.31
CA ILE A 302 -3.90 1.80 4.52
C ILE A 302 -5.05 1.16 3.74
N LEU A 303 -6.19 0.94 4.40
CA LEU A 303 -7.38 0.38 3.75
C LEU A 303 -7.88 1.27 2.60
N ALA A 304 -7.94 2.58 2.82
CA ALA A 304 -8.32 3.53 1.78
C ALA A 304 -7.35 3.47 0.57
N ARG A 305 -6.05 3.32 0.84
CA ARG A 305 -5.05 3.17 -0.22
C ARG A 305 -5.20 1.85 -0.96
N LEU A 306 -5.43 0.73 -0.28
CA LEU A 306 -5.69 -0.57 -0.91
C LEU A 306 -6.94 -0.53 -1.80
N TYR A 307 -8.01 0.15 -1.38
CA TYR A 307 -9.19 0.37 -2.22
C TYR A 307 -8.84 1.16 -3.48
N ALA A 308 -8.03 2.22 -3.37
CA ALA A 308 -7.59 3.01 -4.52
C ALA A 308 -6.73 2.18 -5.49
N GLU A 309 -5.77 1.40 -4.98
CA GLU A 309 -4.91 0.53 -5.79
C GLU A 309 -5.73 -0.55 -6.53
N SER A 310 -6.73 -1.14 -5.86
CA SER A 310 -7.64 -2.13 -6.45
C SER A 310 -8.76 -1.51 -7.31
N GLY A 311 -8.72 -0.18 -7.54
CA GLY A 311 -9.68 0.52 -8.40
C GLY A 311 -11.05 0.79 -7.77
N ARG A 312 -11.24 0.52 -6.48
CA ARG A 312 -12.47 0.80 -5.71
C ARG A 312 -12.47 2.24 -5.22
N THR A 313 -12.46 3.19 -6.16
CA THR A 313 -12.23 4.62 -5.89
C THR A 313 -13.26 5.24 -4.96
N ASP A 314 -14.51 4.80 -5.04
CA ASP A 314 -15.57 5.33 -4.17
C ASP A 314 -15.39 4.91 -2.71
N ARG A 315 -15.04 3.64 -2.47
CA ARG A 315 -14.71 3.16 -1.12
C ARG A 315 -13.47 3.84 -0.56
N ALA A 316 -12.49 4.09 -1.41
CA ALA A 316 -11.30 4.86 -1.02
C ALA A 316 -11.70 6.27 -0.59
N ALA A 317 -12.49 6.99 -1.39
CA ALA A 317 -12.94 8.34 -1.09
C ALA A 317 -13.80 8.41 0.18
N GLU A 318 -14.71 7.47 0.38
CA GLU A 318 -15.53 7.35 1.60
C GLU A 318 -14.65 7.14 2.83
N THR A 319 -13.67 6.23 2.74
CA THR A 319 -12.78 5.91 3.86
C THR A 319 -11.89 7.10 4.22
N TYR A 320 -11.32 7.80 3.23
CA TYR A 320 -10.56 9.03 3.47
C TYR A 320 -11.44 10.14 4.06
N GLY A 321 -12.70 10.29 3.58
CA GLY A 321 -13.66 11.25 4.14
C GLY A 321 -13.86 11.06 5.63
N ARG A 322 -14.12 9.81 6.06
CA ARG A 322 -14.30 9.46 7.48
C ARG A 322 -13.07 9.76 8.35
N ILE A 323 -11.85 9.67 7.79
CA ILE A 323 -10.62 10.02 8.50
C ILE A 323 -10.54 11.53 8.71
N LEU A 324 -10.88 12.33 7.69
CA LEU A 324 -10.83 13.79 7.76
C LEU A 324 -11.89 14.39 8.70
N ASP A 325 -13.06 13.77 8.79
CA ASP A 325 -14.14 14.22 9.67
C ASP A 325 -13.83 14.00 11.17
N LYS A 326 -12.80 13.19 11.50
CA LYS A 326 -12.35 12.90 12.86
C LYS A 326 -11.17 13.78 13.34
N GLN A 327 -10.57 14.57 12.44
CA GLN A 327 -9.44 15.48 12.76
C GLN A 327 -9.94 16.89 13.08
#